data_acb8f66d2c1c3aaee9557dbf5707f754
#
_entry.id   acb8f66d2c1c3aaee9557dbf5707f754
#
_cell.length_a   1.000
_cell.length_b   1.000
_cell.length_c   1.000
_cell.angle_alpha   90.00
_cell.angle_beta   90.00
_cell.angle_gamma   90.00
#
_symmetry.space_group_name_H-M   'P 1'
#
loop_
_entity.id
_entity.type
_entity.pdbx_description
1 polymer ?
#
loop_
_entity_poly.entity_id
_entity_poly.type
_entity_poly.pdbx_seq_one_letter_code
_entity_poly.pdbx_strand_id
1 'polypeptide(L)'
;MAHPLIVDIKRHSLEDGPGIRSVVFFKGCPLRCVFCQNPETQEFGPEIVFRPRSCIDCKSCVAACPRGAPLAPSVRAADCDACAACTCACPSGALVLIGQRLSVDEILDIVLRDEPYYSHSGGGVNLSGGECTAFPEFAGELLARLRGHGISAAIETCGEFSYAQFAQWILPHVNPILFDVKLANDEDHMRFTGRGNQRIWANLAQLLASSPDRVQPRIPLIPGITATRENLAALAARLAQLGARSLTLLPYNPLGLAMAESLGRPAPTWRPEASAWAEQCGETISWFKTEAARHGFEVLSA
;
A
#
# COMPACT_ATOMS: atom_id res chain seq x y z
N MET A 1 -4.05 7.91 -21.75
CA MET A 1 -3.75 7.68 -20.32
C MET A 1 -3.99 6.23 -19.98
N ALA A 2 -3.08 5.59 -19.24
CA ALA A 2 -3.34 4.27 -18.71
C ALA A 2 -4.30 4.42 -17.51
N HIS A 3 -5.50 3.87 -17.61
CA HIS A 3 -6.46 3.87 -16.51
C HIS A 3 -6.06 2.78 -15.51
N PRO A 4 -5.84 3.12 -14.23
CA PRO A 4 -5.58 2.12 -13.21
C PRO A 4 -6.81 1.25 -12.97
N LEU A 5 -6.58 0.07 -12.42
CA LEU A 5 -7.62 -0.66 -11.72
C LEU A 5 -7.65 -0.19 -10.26
N ILE A 6 -8.83 -0.10 -9.69
CA ILE A 6 -9.06 0.20 -8.27
C ILE A 6 -9.47 -1.09 -7.59
N VAL A 7 -8.80 -1.41 -6.48
CA VAL A 7 -9.09 -2.62 -5.68
C VAL A 7 -10.28 -2.38 -4.77
N ASP A 8 -10.25 -1.25 -4.06
CA ASP A 8 -11.27 -0.88 -3.09
C ASP A 8 -11.24 0.63 -2.81
N ILE A 9 -12.32 1.14 -2.24
CA ILE A 9 -12.39 2.48 -1.64
C ILE A 9 -12.87 2.30 -0.19
N LYS A 10 -11.90 2.22 0.74
CA LYS A 10 -12.15 2.10 2.18
C LYS A 10 -12.56 3.46 2.72
N ARG A 11 -13.80 3.56 3.17
CA ARG A 11 -14.33 4.78 3.78
C ARG A 11 -14.08 4.80 5.29
N HIS A 12 -14.00 6.00 5.89
CA HIS A 12 -13.89 6.24 7.33
C HIS A 12 -12.66 5.61 7.99
N SER A 13 -11.51 5.62 7.30
CA SER A 13 -10.26 5.17 7.90
C SER A 13 -9.72 6.20 8.89
N LEU A 14 -9.16 5.70 10.01
CA LEU A 14 -8.50 6.50 11.07
C LEU A 14 -6.97 6.30 11.09
N GLU A 15 -6.47 5.38 10.26
CA GLU A 15 -5.07 4.92 10.29
C GLU A 15 -4.23 5.42 9.10
N ASP A 16 -4.89 6.06 8.12
CA ASP A 16 -4.26 6.39 6.82
C ASP A 16 -3.99 7.90 6.69
N GLY A 17 -3.51 8.53 7.76
CA GLY A 17 -3.17 9.95 7.84
C GLY A 17 -4.06 10.73 8.81
N PRO A 18 -3.88 12.05 8.93
CA PRO A 18 -4.60 12.86 9.89
C PRO A 18 -6.10 12.93 9.57
N GLY A 19 -6.93 12.84 10.62
CA GLY A 19 -8.39 12.91 10.53
C GLY A 19 -9.03 11.65 9.93
N ILE A 20 -10.33 11.71 9.67
CA ILE A 20 -11.09 10.63 9.03
C ILE A 20 -10.86 10.70 7.52
N ARG A 21 -10.44 9.59 6.90
CA ARG A 21 -10.12 9.55 5.47
C ARG A 21 -10.86 8.45 4.72
N SER A 22 -11.13 8.72 3.44
CA SER A 22 -11.42 7.66 2.47
C SER A 22 -10.14 7.31 1.73
N VAL A 23 -9.82 6.01 1.67
CA VAL A 23 -8.59 5.50 1.03
C VAL A 23 -8.95 4.84 -0.29
N VAL A 24 -8.37 5.31 -1.37
CA VAL A 24 -8.51 4.74 -2.72
C VAL A 24 -7.34 3.81 -2.96
N PHE A 25 -7.59 2.50 -3.03
CA PHE A 25 -6.57 1.48 -3.25
C PHE A 25 -6.36 1.21 -4.74
N PHE A 26 -5.27 1.72 -5.28
CA PHE A 26 -4.83 1.47 -6.65
C PHE A 26 -4.30 0.05 -6.80
N LYS A 27 -4.49 -0.56 -7.98
CA LYS A 27 -3.93 -1.86 -8.32
C LYS A 27 -2.72 -1.68 -9.24
N GLY A 28 -1.64 -2.35 -8.87
CA GLY A 28 -0.34 -2.29 -9.53
C GLY A 28 0.72 -1.65 -8.64
N CYS A 29 1.79 -2.38 -8.38
CA CYS A 29 2.95 -1.92 -7.62
C CYS A 29 4.23 -2.35 -8.33
N PRO A 30 5.25 -1.49 -8.44
CA PRO A 30 6.55 -1.88 -8.98
C PRO A 30 7.34 -2.79 -8.04
N LEU A 31 6.99 -2.81 -6.74
CA LEU A 31 7.61 -3.67 -5.75
C LEU A 31 6.84 -5.01 -5.61
N ARG A 32 7.57 -6.03 -5.11
CA ARG A 32 7.07 -7.39 -4.82
C ARG A 32 7.43 -7.78 -3.39
N CYS A 33 7.10 -6.87 -2.44
CA CYS A 33 7.42 -7.09 -1.03
C CYS A 33 6.85 -8.41 -0.54
N VAL A 34 7.70 -9.27 0.04
CA VAL A 34 7.29 -10.58 0.59
C VAL A 34 6.40 -10.43 1.83
N PHE A 35 6.41 -9.25 2.44
CA PHE A 35 5.63 -8.85 3.61
C PHE A 35 4.50 -7.86 3.28
N CYS A 36 4.06 -7.80 2.04
CA CYS A 36 3.04 -6.84 1.62
C CYS A 36 1.75 -7.02 2.42
N GLN A 37 1.24 -5.91 2.97
CA GLN A 37 -0.03 -5.90 3.70
C GLN A 37 -1.24 -6.08 2.76
N ASN A 38 -1.12 -5.55 1.54
CA ASN A 38 -2.18 -5.58 0.52
C ASN A 38 -1.68 -6.30 -0.76
N PRO A 39 -1.38 -7.61 -0.70
CA PRO A 39 -0.78 -8.31 -1.84
C PRO A 39 -1.70 -8.35 -3.07
N GLU A 40 -3.01 -8.18 -2.91
CA GLU A 40 -4.00 -8.05 -3.98
C GLU A 40 -3.78 -6.80 -4.85
N THR A 41 -3.01 -5.85 -4.36
CA THR A 41 -2.68 -4.63 -5.09
C THR A 41 -1.39 -4.71 -5.89
N GLN A 42 -0.61 -5.79 -5.77
CA GLN A 42 0.71 -5.87 -6.40
C GLN A 42 0.64 -6.01 -7.93
N GLU A 43 -0.22 -6.89 -8.45
CA GLU A 43 -0.35 -7.10 -9.90
C GLU A 43 -1.10 -5.94 -10.57
N PHE A 44 -0.67 -5.57 -11.79
CA PHE A 44 -1.33 -4.52 -12.57
C PHE A 44 -2.64 -4.97 -13.23
N GLY A 45 -2.77 -6.28 -13.48
CA GLY A 45 -3.97 -6.88 -14.06
C GLY A 45 -5.01 -7.25 -13.00
N PRO A 46 -6.25 -7.55 -13.42
CA PRO A 46 -7.28 -8.05 -12.51
C PRO A 46 -6.90 -9.43 -11.98
N GLU A 47 -7.42 -9.79 -10.80
CA GLU A 47 -7.15 -11.06 -10.15
C GLU A 47 -8.42 -11.65 -9.52
N ILE A 48 -8.47 -12.97 -9.40
CA ILE A 48 -9.54 -13.66 -8.69
C ILE A 48 -9.04 -14.04 -7.29
N VAL A 49 -9.77 -13.62 -6.27
CA VAL A 49 -9.56 -14.03 -4.86
C VAL A 49 -10.50 -15.17 -4.54
N PHE A 50 -9.99 -16.20 -3.90
CA PHE A 50 -10.78 -17.30 -3.38
C PHE A 50 -10.92 -17.19 -1.86
N ARG A 51 -12.15 -17.22 -1.36
CA ARG A 51 -12.53 -17.21 0.06
C ARG A 51 -12.97 -18.60 0.51
N PRO A 52 -12.09 -19.44 1.05
CA PRO A 52 -12.41 -20.85 1.35
C PRO A 52 -13.60 -20.99 2.31
N ARG A 53 -13.71 -20.10 3.30
CA ARG A 53 -14.80 -20.13 4.30
C ARG A 53 -16.19 -19.89 3.71
N SER A 54 -16.27 -19.26 2.55
CA SER A 54 -17.54 -19.00 1.84
C SER A 54 -17.84 -20.08 0.80
N CYS A 55 -16.92 -21.00 0.54
CA CYS A 55 -17.09 -22.03 -0.49
C CYS A 55 -18.02 -23.14 0.01
N ILE A 56 -19.05 -23.46 -0.79
CA ILE A 56 -20.00 -24.56 -0.55
C ILE A 56 -19.71 -25.81 -1.41
N ASP A 57 -18.54 -25.85 -2.07
CA ASP A 57 -18.06 -26.94 -2.92
C ASP A 57 -19.02 -27.39 -4.07
N CYS A 58 -19.81 -26.46 -4.59
CA CYS A 58 -20.79 -26.74 -5.66
C CYS A 58 -20.15 -26.95 -7.05
N LYS A 59 -18.87 -26.61 -7.22
CA LYS A 59 -18.08 -26.76 -8.48
C LYS A 59 -18.62 -25.98 -9.70
N SER A 60 -19.59 -25.11 -9.53
CA SER A 60 -20.11 -24.26 -10.62
C SER A 60 -19.03 -23.42 -11.29
N CYS A 61 -18.03 -22.95 -10.52
CA CYS A 61 -16.89 -22.22 -11.04
C CYS A 61 -16.00 -23.03 -11.99
N VAL A 62 -15.88 -24.34 -11.76
CA VAL A 62 -15.10 -25.23 -12.62
C VAL A 62 -15.82 -25.42 -13.96
N ALA A 63 -17.13 -25.67 -13.92
CA ALA A 63 -17.96 -25.84 -15.13
C ALA A 63 -18.02 -24.56 -15.98
N ALA A 64 -17.99 -23.37 -15.33
CA ALA A 64 -18.07 -22.07 -16.00
C ALA A 64 -16.73 -21.60 -16.58
N CYS A 65 -15.60 -22.20 -16.21
CA CYS A 65 -14.29 -21.71 -16.62
C CYS A 65 -13.94 -22.10 -18.06
N PRO A 66 -13.77 -21.13 -18.99
CA PRO A 66 -13.45 -21.44 -20.39
C PRO A 66 -12.01 -21.96 -20.58
N ARG A 67 -11.16 -21.83 -19.55
CA ARG A 67 -9.75 -22.25 -19.55
C ARG A 67 -9.52 -23.57 -18.85
N GLY A 68 -10.58 -24.31 -18.48
CA GLY A 68 -10.45 -25.57 -17.77
C GLY A 68 -9.81 -25.42 -16.40
N ALA A 69 -10.41 -24.60 -15.52
CA ALA A 69 -9.92 -24.40 -14.17
C ALA A 69 -9.63 -25.73 -13.46
N PRO A 70 -8.57 -25.83 -12.66
CA PRO A 70 -8.31 -27.00 -11.84
C PRO A 70 -9.47 -27.22 -10.86
N LEU A 71 -9.63 -28.46 -10.42
CA LEU A 71 -10.72 -28.92 -9.54
C LEU A 71 -10.80 -28.18 -8.18
N ALA A 72 -9.75 -27.46 -7.80
CA ALA A 72 -9.68 -26.68 -6.58
C ALA A 72 -9.68 -25.18 -6.91
N PRO A 73 -10.63 -24.40 -6.39
CA PRO A 73 -10.67 -22.94 -6.63
C PRO A 73 -9.44 -22.17 -6.09
N SER A 74 -8.70 -22.77 -5.15
CA SER A 74 -7.44 -22.27 -4.61
C SER A 74 -6.26 -22.35 -5.58
N VAL A 75 -6.37 -23.14 -6.65
CA VAL A 75 -5.32 -23.28 -7.65
C VAL A 75 -5.79 -22.57 -8.92
N ARG A 76 -5.11 -21.49 -9.29
CA ARG A 76 -5.38 -20.83 -10.57
C ARG A 76 -4.94 -21.70 -11.72
N ALA A 77 -5.73 -21.72 -12.80
CA ALA A 77 -5.22 -22.18 -14.08
C ALA A 77 -4.02 -21.30 -14.47
N ALA A 78 -2.95 -21.90 -14.97
CA ALA A 78 -1.76 -21.17 -15.41
C ALA A 78 -2.10 -20.07 -16.44
N ASP A 79 -3.16 -20.28 -17.22
CA ASP A 79 -3.64 -19.39 -18.28
C ASP A 79 -4.85 -18.55 -17.85
N CYS A 80 -5.06 -18.32 -16.54
CA CYS A 80 -6.20 -17.51 -16.08
C CYS A 80 -6.04 -16.06 -16.51
N ASP A 81 -7.00 -15.58 -17.31
CA ASP A 81 -7.09 -14.18 -17.78
C ASP A 81 -8.01 -13.31 -16.91
N ALA A 82 -8.47 -13.84 -15.78
CA ALA A 82 -9.42 -13.17 -14.86
C ALA A 82 -10.72 -12.70 -15.55
N CYS A 83 -11.24 -13.48 -16.52
CA CYS A 83 -12.47 -13.17 -17.28
C CYS A 83 -13.74 -13.09 -16.42
N ALA A 84 -13.67 -13.39 -15.14
CA ALA A 84 -14.77 -13.36 -14.15
C ALA A 84 -15.91 -14.39 -14.36
N ALA A 85 -15.85 -15.27 -15.35
CA ALA A 85 -16.91 -16.28 -15.54
C ALA A 85 -17.16 -17.13 -14.28
N CYS A 86 -16.09 -17.51 -13.58
CA CYS A 86 -16.17 -18.27 -12.33
C CYS A 86 -16.75 -17.46 -11.15
N THR A 87 -16.54 -16.15 -11.11
CA THR A 87 -17.10 -15.27 -10.06
C THR A 87 -18.60 -15.06 -10.28
N CYS A 88 -19.04 -14.89 -11.54
CA CYS A 88 -20.45 -14.80 -11.90
C CYS A 88 -21.21 -16.10 -11.62
N ALA A 89 -20.55 -17.26 -11.80
CA ALA A 89 -21.15 -18.56 -11.55
C ALA A 89 -21.14 -19.00 -10.07
N CYS A 90 -20.46 -18.27 -9.18
CA CYS A 90 -20.30 -18.63 -7.78
C CYS A 90 -21.51 -18.16 -6.94
N PRO A 91 -22.43 -19.07 -6.51
CA PRO A 91 -23.64 -18.65 -5.80
C PRO A 91 -23.38 -18.17 -4.37
N SER A 92 -22.25 -18.56 -3.78
CA SER A 92 -21.87 -18.19 -2.42
C SER A 92 -20.94 -16.96 -2.34
N GLY A 93 -20.51 -16.39 -3.49
CA GLY A 93 -19.57 -15.30 -3.53
C GLY A 93 -18.16 -15.67 -3.02
N ALA A 94 -17.82 -16.96 -3.02
CA ALA A 94 -16.50 -17.43 -2.61
C ALA A 94 -15.38 -16.99 -3.56
N LEU A 95 -15.71 -16.68 -4.81
CA LEU A 95 -14.77 -16.15 -5.80
C LEU A 95 -15.11 -14.69 -6.09
N VAL A 96 -14.12 -13.83 -5.99
CA VAL A 96 -14.29 -12.37 -6.16
C VAL A 96 -13.24 -11.86 -7.16
N LEU A 97 -13.68 -11.10 -8.15
CA LEU A 97 -12.78 -10.36 -9.03
C LEU A 97 -12.25 -9.13 -8.29
N ILE A 98 -10.93 -8.98 -8.27
CA ILE A 98 -10.23 -7.81 -7.71
C ILE A 98 -9.69 -6.95 -8.84
N GLY A 99 -9.94 -5.65 -8.72
CA GLY A 99 -9.54 -4.65 -9.70
C GLY A 99 -10.69 -4.27 -10.63
N GLN A 100 -11.30 -3.13 -10.34
CA GLN A 100 -12.38 -2.52 -11.13
C GLN A 100 -11.85 -1.29 -11.85
N ARG A 101 -12.34 -1.03 -13.04
CA ARG A 101 -12.08 0.24 -13.75
C ARG A 101 -13.08 1.27 -13.25
N LEU A 102 -12.58 2.28 -12.56
CA LEU A 102 -13.35 3.44 -12.13
C LEU A 102 -12.76 4.69 -12.77
N SER A 103 -13.61 5.54 -13.32
CA SER A 103 -13.24 6.89 -13.73
C SER A 103 -12.99 7.79 -12.53
N VAL A 104 -12.34 8.93 -12.74
CA VAL A 104 -12.15 9.95 -11.70
C VAL A 104 -13.51 10.43 -11.16
N ASP A 105 -14.52 10.60 -12.03
CA ASP A 105 -15.86 11.03 -11.62
C ASP A 105 -16.54 9.99 -10.71
N GLU A 106 -16.47 8.71 -11.05
CA GLU A 106 -17.03 7.63 -10.22
C GLU A 106 -16.36 7.55 -8.85
N ILE A 107 -15.02 7.75 -8.77
CA ILE A 107 -14.32 7.81 -7.50
C ILE A 107 -14.77 9.04 -6.70
N LEU A 108 -14.88 10.20 -7.32
CA LEU A 108 -15.36 11.42 -6.68
C LEU A 108 -16.77 11.25 -6.13
N ASP A 109 -17.69 10.67 -6.90
CA ASP A 109 -19.07 10.40 -6.46
C ASP A 109 -19.13 9.53 -5.19
N ILE A 110 -18.14 8.65 -4.99
CA ILE A 110 -18.05 7.83 -3.79
C ILE A 110 -17.49 8.64 -2.61
N VAL A 111 -16.32 9.27 -2.81
CA VAL A 111 -15.58 9.89 -1.70
C VAL A 111 -16.19 11.21 -1.23
N LEU A 112 -16.88 11.94 -2.11
CA LEU A 112 -17.56 13.19 -1.75
C LEU A 112 -18.74 12.98 -0.78
N ARG A 113 -19.26 11.76 -0.67
CA ARG A 113 -20.28 11.42 0.35
C ARG A 113 -19.77 11.55 1.77
N ASP A 114 -18.45 11.54 1.94
CA ASP A 114 -17.77 11.62 3.25
C ASP A 114 -17.27 13.03 3.58
N GLU A 115 -17.55 14.01 2.73
CA GLU A 115 -17.13 15.41 2.92
C GLU A 115 -17.47 15.95 4.34
N PRO A 116 -18.65 15.68 4.95
CA PRO A 116 -18.93 16.14 6.31
C PRO A 116 -17.94 15.59 7.37
N TYR A 117 -17.47 14.35 7.19
CA TYR A 117 -16.47 13.75 8.09
C TYR A 117 -15.09 14.38 7.91
N TYR A 118 -14.72 14.69 6.66
CA TYR A 118 -13.44 15.34 6.36
C TYR A 118 -13.38 16.74 6.97
N SER A 119 -14.41 17.53 6.76
CA SER A 119 -14.51 18.91 7.27
C SER A 119 -14.46 18.96 8.79
N HIS A 120 -15.07 17.98 9.47
CA HIS A 120 -15.15 17.94 10.94
C HIS A 120 -13.85 17.46 11.59
N SER A 121 -13.13 16.54 10.92
CA SER A 121 -11.94 15.89 11.48
C SER A 121 -10.61 16.47 10.98
N GLY A 122 -10.64 17.35 9.98
CA GLY A 122 -9.45 17.75 9.24
C GLY A 122 -8.88 16.64 8.34
N GLY A 123 -9.69 15.63 8.02
CA GLY A 123 -9.34 14.49 7.18
C GLY A 123 -9.43 14.79 5.69
N GLY A 124 -9.74 13.76 4.89
CA GLY A 124 -9.86 13.89 3.44
C GLY A 124 -9.73 12.57 2.69
N VAL A 125 -9.08 12.59 1.54
CA VAL A 125 -8.86 11.38 0.72
C VAL A 125 -7.38 11.01 0.72
N ASN A 126 -7.09 9.72 0.80
CA ASN A 126 -5.74 9.18 0.68
C ASN A 126 -5.66 8.26 -0.55
N LEU A 127 -4.66 8.43 -1.40
CA LEU A 127 -4.36 7.51 -2.50
C LEU A 127 -3.29 6.52 -2.04
N SER A 128 -3.61 5.24 -2.05
CA SER A 128 -2.78 4.15 -1.55
C SER A 128 -2.92 2.91 -2.43
N GLY A 129 -2.74 1.72 -1.86
CA GLY A 129 -2.94 0.44 -2.54
C GLY A 129 -1.64 -0.23 -2.92
N GLY A 130 -1.40 -0.43 -4.22
CA GLY A 130 -0.12 -0.84 -4.77
C GLY A 130 0.84 0.35 -4.77
N GLU A 131 0.88 1.08 -5.88
CA GLU A 131 1.63 2.33 -5.98
C GLU A 131 0.83 3.32 -6.86
N CYS A 132 0.15 4.27 -6.25
CA CYS A 132 -0.67 5.23 -6.98
C CYS A 132 0.14 6.11 -7.94
N THR A 133 1.41 6.35 -7.64
CA THR A 133 2.33 7.13 -8.48
C THR A 133 2.75 6.40 -9.77
N ALA A 134 2.41 5.12 -9.91
CA ALA A 134 2.56 4.40 -11.18
C ALA A 134 1.59 4.91 -12.27
N PHE A 135 0.59 5.68 -11.86
CA PHE A 135 -0.43 6.29 -12.75
C PHE A 135 -0.50 7.81 -12.53
N PRO A 136 0.60 8.55 -12.79
CA PRO A 136 0.75 9.93 -12.32
C PRO A 136 -0.30 10.88 -12.88
N GLU A 137 -0.70 10.73 -14.13
CA GLU A 137 -1.72 11.58 -14.77
C GLU A 137 -3.10 11.37 -14.15
N PHE A 138 -3.52 10.10 -13.96
CA PHE A 138 -4.80 9.77 -13.33
C PHE A 138 -4.85 10.20 -11.87
N ALA A 139 -3.79 9.88 -11.11
CA ALA A 139 -3.68 10.28 -9.71
C ALA A 139 -3.69 11.82 -9.58
N GLY A 140 -2.94 12.51 -10.44
CA GLY A 140 -2.89 13.97 -10.49
C GLY A 140 -4.24 14.61 -10.81
N GLU A 141 -4.98 14.08 -11.76
CA GLU A 141 -6.34 14.55 -12.09
C GLU A 141 -7.29 14.39 -10.88
N LEU A 142 -7.30 13.20 -10.25
CA LEU A 142 -8.11 12.95 -9.06
C LEU A 142 -7.76 13.92 -7.92
N LEU A 143 -6.47 14.10 -7.63
CA LEU A 143 -5.97 15.02 -6.59
C LEU A 143 -6.35 16.48 -6.90
N ALA A 144 -6.22 16.91 -8.15
CA ALA A 144 -6.60 18.26 -8.57
C ALA A 144 -8.11 18.52 -8.39
N ARG A 145 -8.93 17.52 -8.73
CA ARG A 145 -10.40 17.58 -8.57
C ARG A 145 -10.79 17.63 -7.08
N LEU A 146 -10.17 16.78 -6.23
CA LEU A 146 -10.38 16.81 -4.77
C LEU A 146 -10.04 18.19 -4.19
N ARG A 147 -8.91 18.76 -4.60
CA ARG A 147 -8.53 20.13 -4.20
C ARG A 147 -9.55 21.17 -4.68
N GLY A 148 -10.10 21.01 -5.87
CA GLY A 148 -11.17 21.87 -6.39
C GLY A 148 -12.44 21.85 -5.53
N HIS A 149 -12.72 20.74 -4.84
CA HIS A 149 -13.78 20.59 -3.85
C HIS A 149 -13.36 21.01 -2.42
N GLY A 150 -12.15 21.54 -2.21
CA GLY A 150 -11.64 21.91 -0.91
C GLY A 150 -11.26 20.73 0.00
N ILE A 151 -11.16 19.52 -0.57
CA ILE A 151 -10.84 18.30 0.19
C ILE A 151 -9.32 18.11 0.27
N SER A 152 -8.82 17.90 1.50
CA SER A 152 -7.44 17.53 1.73
C SER A 152 -7.12 16.17 1.10
N ALA A 153 -5.98 16.07 0.41
CA ALA A 153 -5.56 14.85 -0.22
C ALA A 153 -4.14 14.45 0.20
N ALA A 154 -3.98 13.19 0.61
CA ALA A 154 -2.71 12.57 0.94
C ALA A 154 -2.37 11.46 -0.05
N ILE A 155 -1.11 11.04 -0.08
CA ILE A 155 -0.70 9.81 -0.75
C ILE A 155 0.17 8.96 0.15
N GLU A 156 0.09 7.65 -0.06
CA GLU A 156 1.07 6.68 0.41
C GLU A 156 1.89 6.18 -0.78
N THR A 157 3.21 6.21 -0.64
CA THR A 157 4.10 5.81 -1.72
C THR A 157 5.30 5.03 -1.22
N CYS A 158 5.70 4.02 -1.97
CA CYS A 158 6.96 3.32 -1.76
C CYS A 158 8.18 4.08 -2.33
N GLY A 159 7.98 5.21 -2.99
CA GLY A 159 9.04 6.04 -3.53
C GLY A 159 9.62 5.60 -4.87
N GLU A 160 9.17 4.50 -5.45
CA GLU A 160 9.66 3.97 -6.73
C GLU A 160 8.88 4.59 -7.91
N PHE A 161 9.15 5.86 -8.22
CA PHE A 161 8.47 6.62 -9.28
C PHE A 161 9.43 7.51 -10.08
N SER A 162 8.95 8.04 -11.21
CA SER A 162 9.61 9.12 -11.94
C SER A 162 9.40 10.46 -11.23
N TYR A 163 10.46 11.05 -10.68
CA TYR A 163 10.34 12.35 -9.97
C TYR A 163 9.75 13.45 -10.85
N ALA A 164 10.13 13.50 -12.13
CA ALA A 164 9.62 14.51 -13.05
C ALA A 164 8.08 14.42 -13.22
N GLN A 165 7.55 13.21 -13.41
CA GLN A 165 6.11 12.99 -13.51
C GLN A 165 5.39 13.26 -12.18
N PHE A 166 5.99 12.85 -11.06
CA PHE A 166 5.47 13.13 -9.72
C PHE A 166 5.39 14.65 -9.46
N ALA A 167 6.47 15.38 -9.74
CA ALA A 167 6.52 16.82 -9.57
C ALA A 167 5.53 17.57 -10.48
N GLN A 168 5.31 17.06 -11.68
CA GLN A 168 4.38 17.66 -12.64
C GLN A 168 2.91 17.44 -12.25
N TRP A 169 2.54 16.20 -11.90
CA TRP A 169 1.13 15.80 -11.80
C TRP A 169 0.61 15.70 -10.37
N ILE A 170 1.42 15.23 -9.43
CA ILE A 170 0.98 14.84 -8.07
C ILE A 170 1.35 15.91 -7.05
N LEU A 171 2.63 16.31 -7.01
CA LEU A 171 3.18 17.20 -5.98
C LEU A 171 2.40 18.52 -5.80
N PRO A 172 1.83 19.16 -6.84
CA PRO A 172 1.06 20.39 -6.66
C PRO A 172 -0.23 20.25 -5.83
N HIS A 173 -0.76 19.02 -5.69
CA HIS A 173 -2.10 18.79 -5.19
C HIS A 173 -2.15 17.96 -3.89
N VAL A 174 -1.01 17.46 -3.39
CA VAL A 174 -0.95 16.50 -2.27
C VAL A 174 -0.29 17.07 -1.04
N ASN A 175 -0.89 16.81 0.11
CA ASN A 175 -0.33 17.04 1.46
C ASN A 175 -1.17 16.27 2.50
N PRO A 176 -0.56 15.37 3.31
CA PRO A 176 0.84 14.98 3.34
C PRO A 176 1.24 13.92 2.28
N ILE A 177 2.56 13.72 2.13
CA ILE A 177 3.19 12.62 1.39
C ILE A 177 3.70 11.61 2.42
N LEU A 178 3.00 10.50 2.57
CA LEU A 178 3.36 9.41 3.45
C LEU A 178 4.33 8.49 2.70
N PHE A 179 5.62 8.61 3.02
CA PHE A 179 6.70 8.00 2.24
C PHE A 179 7.29 6.79 2.95
N ASP A 180 7.08 5.60 2.43
CA ASP A 180 7.53 4.36 3.04
C ASP A 180 9.01 4.06 2.76
N VAL A 181 9.82 4.04 3.79
CA VAL A 181 11.24 3.63 3.75
C VAL A 181 11.37 2.27 4.42
N LYS A 182 11.74 1.24 3.66
CA LYS A 182 11.66 -0.13 4.15
C LYS A 182 13.01 -0.67 4.64
N LEU A 183 14.03 -0.56 3.81
CA LEU A 183 15.37 -1.09 4.08
C LEU A 183 16.44 -0.08 3.63
N ALA A 184 17.48 0.08 4.44
CA ALA A 184 18.61 0.98 4.16
C ALA A 184 19.56 0.39 3.13
N ASN A 185 19.82 -0.92 3.23
CA ASN A 185 20.72 -1.65 2.34
C ASN A 185 20.01 -1.98 1.01
N ASP A 186 20.69 -1.76 -0.13
CA ASP A 186 20.13 -1.97 -1.47
C ASP A 186 19.92 -3.46 -1.81
N GLU A 187 20.85 -4.33 -1.37
CA GLU A 187 20.78 -5.78 -1.63
C GLU A 187 19.62 -6.41 -0.84
N ASP A 188 19.47 -6.03 0.43
CA ASP A 188 18.36 -6.49 1.25
C ASP A 188 17.03 -5.95 0.71
N HIS A 189 17.01 -4.70 0.25
CA HIS A 189 15.84 -4.13 -0.39
C HIS A 189 15.47 -4.92 -1.65
N MET A 190 16.43 -5.22 -2.52
CA MET A 190 16.22 -6.08 -3.70
C MET A 190 15.70 -7.46 -3.30
N ARG A 191 16.29 -8.08 -2.28
CA ARG A 191 15.93 -9.42 -1.82
C ARG A 191 14.49 -9.50 -1.32
N PHE A 192 14.04 -8.52 -0.54
CA PHE A 192 12.72 -8.56 0.13
C PHE A 192 11.61 -7.82 -0.60
N THR A 193 11.96 -6.97 -1.56
CA THR A 193 10.96 -6.17 -2.30
C THR A 193 11.01 -6.36 -3.83
N GLY A 194 12.00 -7.10 -4.33
CA GLY A 194 12.19 -7.34 -5.76
C GLY A 194 12.84 -6.18 -6.52
N ARG A 195 13.22 -5.09 -5.85
CA ARG A 195 13.91 -3.94 -6.46
C ARG A 195 14.94 -3.33 -5.50
N GLY A 196 15.97 -2.69 -6.05
CA GLY A 196 16.90 -1.84 -5.30
C GLY A 196 16.20 -0.56 -4.79
N ASN A 197 16.86 0.16 -3.88
CA ASN A 197 16.29 1.36 -3.25
C ASN A 197 16.96 2.67 -3.68
N GLN A 198 17.84 2.66 -4.66
CA GLN A 198 18.60 3.86 -5.08
C GLN A 198 17.66 4.98 -5.53
N ARG A 199 16.67 4.65 -6.38
CA ARG A 199 15.67 5.63 -6.85
C ARG A 199 14.79 6.13 -5.71
N ILE A 200 14.40 5.26 -4.80
CA ILE A 200 13.59 5.60 -3.63
C ILE A 200 14.30 6.66 -2.79
N TRP A 201 15.57 6.44 -2.48
CA TRP A 201 16.37 7.41 -1.73
C TRP A 201 16.62 8.72 -2.49
N ALA A 202 16.84 8.66 -3.80
CA ALA A 202 16.99 9.86 -4.62
C ALA A 202 15.69 10.70 -4.62
N ASN A 203 14.53 10.06 -4.74
CA ASN A 203 13.23 10.72 -4.69
C ASN A 203 12.96 11.32 -3.32
N LEU A 204 13.22 10.58 -2.24
CA LEU A 204 13.06 11.08 -0.88
C LEU A 204 13.95 12.31 -0.61
N ALA A 205 15.23 12.26 -1.05
CA ALA A 205 16.14 13.37 -0.90
C ALA A 205 15.64 14.64 -1.60
N GLN A 206 15.14 14.51 -2.84
CA GLN A 206 14.59 15.63 -3.59
C GLN A 206 13.33 16.20 -2.91
N LEU A 207 12.46 15.35 -2.40
CA LEU A 207 11.24 15.78 -1.70
C LEU A 207 11.55 16.48 -0.38
N LEU A 208 12.46 15.94 0.43
CA LEU A 208 12.87 16.57 1.69
C LEU A 208 13.59 17.91 1.47
N ALA A 209 14.35 18.04 0.39
CA ALA A 209 15.00 19.30 0.04
C ALA A 209 14.00 20.39 -0.43
N SER A 210 12.95 19.98 -1.18
CA SER A 210 11.99 20.92 -1.79
C SER A 210 10.73 21.18 -0.97
N SER A 211 10.29 20.22 -0.17
CA SER A 211 9.00 20.27 0.53
C SER A 211 9.04 19.49 1.85
N PRO A 212 10.00 19.79 2.78
CA PRO A 212 10.23 18.98 3.97
C PRO A 212 9.00 18.85 4.87
N ASP A 213 8.20 19.89 4.98
CA ASP A 213 7.03 19.94 5.88
C ASP A 213 5.83 19.10 5.34
N ARG A 214 5.92 18.62 4.11
CA ARG A 214 4.88 17.81 3.47
C ARG A 214 5.21 16.32 3.46
N VAL A 215 6.46 15.96 3.74
CA VAL A 215 6.95 14.58 3.65
C VAL A 215 7.02 13.97 5.03
N GLN A 216 6.27 12.88 5.20
CA GLN A 216 6.28 12.07 6.41
C GLN A 216 6.90 10.70 6.08
N PRO A 217 8.19 10.48 6.37
CA PRO A 217 8.79 9.16 6.25
C PRO A 217 8.11 8.18 7.21
N ARG A 218 7.88 6.94 6.72
CA ARG A 218 7.29 5.87 7.52
C ARG A 218 8.14 4.61 7.39
N ILE A 219 8.28 3.86 8.48
CA ILE A 219 9.02 2.59 8.49
C ILE A 219 8.07 1.49 8.93
N PRO A 220 7.72 0.53 8.06
CA PRO A 220 6.99 -0.66 8.46
C PRO A 220 7.90 -1.57 9.28
N LEU A 221 7.48 -1.94 10.48
CA LEU A 221 8.23 -2.77 11.39
C LEU A 221 7.97 -4.25 11.15
N ILE A 222 8.67 -4.84 10.19
CA ILE A 222 8.54 -6.25 9.83
C ILE A 222 9.57 -7.07 10.62
N PRO A 223 9.14 -8.01 11.48
CA PRO A 223 10.05 -8.81 12.30
C PRO A 223 11.10 -9.55 11.48
N GLY A 224 12.38 -9.43 11.87
CA GLY A 224 13.48 -10.10 11.19
C GLY A 224 13.83 -9.58 9.79
N ILE A 225 13.11 -8.55 9.28
CA ILE A 225 13.40 -7.91 7.98
C ILE A 225 13.70 -6.43 8.18
N THR A 226 12.68 -5.60 8.39
CA THR A 226 12.86 -4.14 8.53
C THR A 226 13.10 -3.72 9.98
N ALA A 227 12.58 -4.47 10.95
CA ALA A 227 12.66 -4.18 12.38
C ALA A 227 13.93 -4.71 13.06
N THR A 228 15.00 -4.94 12.30
CA THR A 228 16.32 -5.25 12.88
C THR A 228 16.99 -3.98 13.37
N ARG A 229 17.79 -4.06 14.43
CA ARG A 229 18.52 -2.90 14.98
C ARG A 229 19.46 -2.29 13.95
N GLU A 230 20.13 -3.13 13.15
CA GLU A 230 21.05 -2.71 12.10
C GLU A 230 20.33 -1.87 11.04
N ASN A 231 19.20 -2.37 10.53
CA ASN A 231 18.41 -1.65 9.53
C ASN A 231 17.86 -0.34 10.09
N LEU A 232 17.27 -0.37 11.28
CA LEU A 232 16.67 0.81 11.90
C LEU A 232 17.71 1.89 12.21
N ALA A 233 18.89 1.53 12.72
CA ALA A 233 20.00 2.48 12.93
C ALA A 233 20.48 3.10 11.62
N ALA A 234 20.65 2.29 10.58
CA ALA A 234 21.06 2.77 9.25
C ALA A 234 20.01 3.70 8.62
N LEU A 235 18.70 3.39 8.78
CA LEU A 235 17.61 4.25 8.34
C LEU A 235 17.60 5.58 9.10
N ALA A 236 17.76 5.55 10.43
CA ALA A 236 17.83 6.76 11.26
C ALA A 236 18.97 7.68 10.82
N ALA A 237 20.17 7.14 10.68
CA ALA A 237 21.33 7.90 10.25
C ALA A 237 21.12 8.54 8.87
N ARG A 238 20.59 7.78 7.90
CA ARG A 238 20.37 8.28 6.54
C ARG A 238 19.25 9.31 6.45
N LEU A 239 18.15 9.12 7.17
CA LEU A 239 17.06 10.10 7.25
C LEU A 239 17.53 11.42 7.88
N ALA A 240 18.34 11.35 8.95
CA ALA A 240 18.94 12.53 9.56
C ALA A 240 19.85 13.30 8.57
N GLN A 241 20.69 12.59 7.83
CA GLN A 241 21.54 13.20 6.78
C GLN A 241 20.71 13.91 5.69
N LEU A 242 19.50 13.41 5.40
CA LEU A 242 18.59 14.03 4.45
C LEU A 242 17.74 15.16 5.07
N GLY A 243 17.89 15.45 6.35
CA GLY A 243 17.18 16.51 7.05
C GLY A 243 15.72 16.17 7.39
N ALA A 244 15.38 14.90 7.51
CA ALA A 244 14.07 14.50 8.02
C ALA A 244 13.89 15.01 9.46
N ARG A 245 12.71 15.57 9.79
CA ARG A 245 12.40 16.12 11.12
C ARG A 245 11.62 15.16 12.00
N SER A 246 10.86 14.29 11.38
CA SER A 246 10.03 13.29 12.04
C SER A 246 9.88 12.05 11.17
N LEU A 247 9.49 10.94 11.76
CA LEU A 247 9.08 9.74 11.06
C LEU A 247 8.00 9.00 11.84
N THR A 248 7.28 8.10 11.18
CA THR A 248 6.28 7.23 11.79
C THR A 248 6.73 5.77 11.70
N LEU A 249 6.57 5.03 12.78
CA LEU A 249 6.74 3.58 12.80
C LEU A 249 5.37 2.90 12.60
N LEU A 250 5.29 1.99 11.64
CA LEU A 250 4.07 1.24 11.35
C LEU A 250 4.22 -0.18 11.91
N PRO A 251 3.46 -0.57 12.95
CA PRO A 251 3.48 -1.92 13.47
C PRO A 251 3.12 -2.95 12.39
N TYR A 252 3.69 -4.14 12.49
CA TYR A 252 3.40 -5.23 11.56
C TYR A 252 1.94 -5.66 11.62
N ASN A 253 1.31 -5.76 10.45
CA ASN A 253 -0.04 -6.28 10.28
C ASN A 253 0.00 -7.58 9.46
N PRO A 254 -0.37 -8.75 10.04
CA PRO A 254 -0.29 -10.04 9.37
C PRO A 254 -1.41 -10.32 8.36
N LEU A 255 -2.38 -9.44 8.18
CA LEU A 255 -3.54 -9.66 7.30
C LEU A 255 -3.15 -9.96 5.84
N GLY A 256 -2.03 -9.40 5.37
CA GLY A 256 -1.51 -9.67 4.04
C GLY A 256 -1.19 -11.15 3.77
N LEU A 257 -0.82 -11.93 4.80
CA LEU A 257 -0.54 -13.36 4.64
C LEU A 257 -1.79 -14.14 4.23
N ALA A 258 -2.92 -13.90 4.90
CA ALA A 258 -4.18 -14.54 4.58
C ALA A 258 -4.71 -14.11 3.19
N MET A 259 -4.50 -12.86 2.82
CA MET A 259 -4.85 -12.38 1.49
C MET A 259 -3.99 -13.01 0.40
N ALA A 260 -2.68 -13.19 0.62
CA ALA A 260 -1.80 -13.88 -0.31
C ALA A 260 -2.23 -15.35 -0.54
N GLU A 261 -2.62 -16.05 0.52
CA GLU A 261 -3.19 -17.41 0.42
C GLU A 261 -4.49 -17.41 -0.40
N SER A 262 -5.37 -16.44 -0.18
CA SER A 262 -6.63 -16.28 -0.92
C SER A 262 -6.41 -15.97 -2.41
N LEU A 263 -5.25 -15.40 -2.75
CA LEU A 263 -4.78 -15.18 -4.12
C LEU A 263 -4.10 -16.41 -4.73
N GLY A 264 -3.99 -17.53 -4.00
CA GLY A 264 -3.26 -18.72 -4.45
C GLY A 264 -1.75 -18.52 -4.57
N ARG A 265 -1.19 -17.50 -3.89
CA ARG A 265 0.25 -17.25 -3.86
C ARG A 265 0.93 -18.20 -2.89
N PRO A 266 2.17 -18.66 -3.19
CA PRO A 266 2.91 -19.49 -2.25
C PRO A 266 3.10 -18.74 -0.95
N ALA A 267 2.99 -19.47 0.17
CA ALA A 267 3.28 -18.89 1.46
C ALA A 267 4.72 -18.35 1.47
N PRO A 268 4.96 -17.12 1.95
CA PRO A 268 6.32 -16.61 2.05
C PRO A 268 7.13 -17.52 2.98
N THR A 269 8.38 -17.73 2.65
CA THR A 269 9.34 -18.49 3.48
C THR A 269 9.57 -17.84 4.84
N TRP A 270 9.27 -16.55 4.93
CA TRP A 270 9.33 -15.76 6.14
C TRP A 270 7.93 -15.67 6.78
N ARG A 271 7.80 -16.14 8.02
CA ARG A 271 6.59 -15.97 8.85
C ARG A 271 7.05 -15.59 10.26
N PRO A 272 6.63 -14.43 10.78
CA PRO A 272 6.89 -14.09 12.17
C PRO A 272 5.98 -14.92 13.09
N GLU A 273 6.50 -15.30 14.24
CA GLU A 273 5.66 -15.80 15.34
C GLU A 273 4.88 -14.62 15.93
N ALA A 274 3.57 -14.60 15.71
CA ALA A 274 2.72 -13.47 16.07
C ALA A 274 2.73 -13.17 17.58
N SER A 275 2.87 -14.19 18.45
CA SER A 275 2.93 -14.03 19.89
C SER A 275 4.21 -13.36 20.38
N ALA A 276 5.35 -13.68 19.76
CA ALA A 276 6.64 -13.11 20.10
C ALA A 276 6.78 -11.66 19.60
N TRP A 277 6.09 -11.32 18.50
CA TRP A 277 6.23 -10.00 17.89
C TRP A 277 5.56 -8.87 18.70
N ALA A 278 4.39 -9.10 19.29
CA ALA A 278 3.68 -8.06 20.04
C ALA A 278 4.54 -7.53 21.22
N GLU A 279 5.27 -8.43 21.88
CA GLU A 279 6.18 -8.10 22.98
C GLU A 279 7.46 -7.40 22.47
N GLN A 280 8.09 -7.95 21.44
CA GLN A 280 9.29 -7.37 20.82
C GLN A 280 9.05 -6.04 20.14
N CYS A 281 7.83 -5.79 19.64
CA CYS A 281 7.48 -4.52 18.98
C CYS A 281 7.62 -3.33 19.94
N GLY A 282 7.13 -3.44 21.18
CA GLY A 282 7.23 -2.39 22.19
C GLY A 282 8.68 -2.05 22.53
N GLU A 283 9.54 -3.05 22.71
CA GLU A 283 10.96 -2.86 22.96
C GLU A 283 11.68 -2.22 21.76
N THR A 284 11.39 -2.69 20.55
CA THR A 284 11.96 -2.13 19.32
C THR A 284 11.59 -0.67 19.14
N ILE A 285 10.33 -0.32 19.36
CA ILE A 285 9.84 1.07 19.27
C ILE A 285 10.53 1.93 20.33
N SER A 286 10.62 1.47 21.57
CA SER A 286 11.26 2.22 22.67
C SER A 286 12.74 2.45 22.41
N TRP A 287 13.45 1.43 21.96
CA TRP A 287 14.84 1.55 21.56
C TRP A 287 15.02 2.53 20.39
N PHE A 288 14.18 2.40 19.35
CA PHE A 288 14.31 3.24 18.18
C PHE A 288 13.97 4.71 18.45
N LYS A 289 13.02 5.01 19.36
CA LYS A 289 12.77 6.38 19.82
C LYS A 289 14.00 7.03 20.43
N THR A 290 14.77 6.25 21.21
CA THR A 290 16.04 6.70 21.79
C THR A 290 17.09 6.94 20.71
N GLU A 291 17.18 6.07 19.72
CA GLU A 291 18.12 6.20 18.59
C GLU A 291 17.78 7.40 17.72
N ALA A 292 16.51 7.59 17.36
CA ALA A 292 16.02 8.72 16.58
C ALA A 292 16.31 10.06 17.25
N ALA A 293 16.13 10.12 18.58
CA ALA A 293 16.46 11.33 19.36
C ALA A 293 17.96 11.69 19.30
N ARG A 294 18.85 10.72 19.22
CA ARG A 294 20.30 10.96 19.02
C ARG A 294 20.59 11.61 17.66
N HIS A 295 19.76 11.35 16.67
CA HIS A 295 19.84 11.93 15.34
C HIS A 295 19.01 13.21 15.18
N GLY A 296 18.34 13.67 16.22
CA GLY A 296 17.63 14.96 16.25
C GLY A 296 16.27 14.98 15.58
N PHE A 297 15.58 13.83 15.40
CA PHE A 297 14.23 13.80 14.86
C PHE A 297 13.24 13.06 15.79
N GLU A 298 11.96 13.40 15.63
CA GLU A 298 10.85 12.87 16.42
C GLU A 298 10.26 11.61 15.79
N VAL A 299 9.91 10.63 16.63
CA VAL A 299 9.16 9.44 16.22
C VAL A 299 7.70 9.64 16.61
N LEU A 300 6.85 9.80 15.60
CA LEU A 300 5.42 9.94 15.76
C LEU A 300 4.77 8.55 15.97
N SER A 301 3.66 8.52 16.69
CA SER A 301 2.78 7.33 16.74
C SER A 301 1.98 7.23 15.44
N ALA A 302 1.78 6.00 14.95
CA ALA A 302 0.87 5.72 13.84
C ALA A 302 -0.57 5.95 14.27
#